data_4a59a990c4f9db2a01aec9429942ae12
#
_entry.id   4a59a990c4f9db2a01aec9429942ae12
#
_cell.length_a   1.000
_cell.length_b   1.000
_cell.length_c   1.000
_cell.angle_alpha   90.00
_cell.angle_beta   90.00
_cell.angle_gamma   90.00
#
_symmetry.space_group_name_H-M   'P 1'
#
loop_
_entity.id
_entity.type
_entity.pdbx_description
1 polymer ?
#
loop_
_entity_poly.entity_id
_entity_poly.type
_entity_poly.pdbx_seq_one_letter_code
_entity_poly.pdbx_strand_id
1 'polypeptide(L)'
;MKNRSVVIGISAIQQKGDFENLDEALALMDQAVKEALSDSGNKLVKDHIDEIRIPKGFWRYRDPGKWIAKNNDFKNIPTTYITKIGVLQQNLINEACLRIEKGEINASIILGGEARYKQLRSVIEKKEYFETQLDENPDFYIKAKEDLYGDEELAELGAMAVGYYATMETAIRKYDGEKIEEHQNKICLLYTSPSPRD
;
A
#
# COMPACT_ATOMS: atom_id res chain seq x y z
N MET A 1 -31.09 11.83 -9.94
CA MET A 1 -29.79 11.91 -10.65
C MET A 1 -28.98 10.71 -10.19
N LYS A 2 -28.24 10.07 -11.09
CA LYS A 2 -27.35 8.97 -10.71
C LYS A 2 -26.15 9.60 -10.01
N ASN A 3 -25.85 9.21 -8.77
CA ASN A 3 -24.65 9.67 -8.09
C ASN A 3 -23.41 9.25 -8.91
N ARG A 4 -22.38 10.07 -8.89
CA ARG A 4 -21.10 9.76 -9.53
C ARG A 4 -20.01 9.89 -8.46
N SER A 5 -19.16 8.89 -8.38
CA SER A 5 -17.95 8.97 -7.57
C SER A 5 -16.92 9.87 -8.23
N VAL A 6 -16.24 10.68 -7.43
CA VAL A 6 -15.16 11.58 -7.87
C VAL A 6 -14.03 11.55 -6.85
N VAL A 7 -12.81 11.76 -7.31
CA VAL A 7 -11.66 11.96 -6.42
C VAL A 7 -11.64 13.45 -6.04
N ILE A 8 -11.59 13.73 -4.75
CA ILE A 8 -11.64 15.09 -4.20
C ILE A 8 -10.35 15.53 -3.51
N GLY A 9 -9.42 14.60 -3.28
CA GLY A 9 -8.11 14.91 -2.70
C GLY A 9 -7.16 13.74 -2.88
N ILE A 10 -5.90 14.04 -3.13
CA ILE A 10 -4.83 13.07 -3.30
C ILE A 10 -3.58 13.52 -2.56
N SER A 11 -2.76 12.57 -2.12
CA SER A 11 -1.44 12.83 -1.56
C SER A 11 -0.51 11.65 -1.80
N ALA A 12 0.78 11.93 -1.88
CA ALA A 12 1.84 10.93 -1.95
C ALA A 12 3.04 11.43 -1.13
N ILE A 13 3.38 10.70 -0.08
CA ILE A 13 4.49 11.02 0.82
C ILE A 13 5.69 10.15 0.49
N GLN A 14 6.84 10.76 0.37
CA GLN A 14 8.12 10.08 0.23
C GLN A 14 9.13 10.65 1.22
N GLN A 15 9.91 9.77 1.85
CA GLN A 15 10.95 10.20 2.79
C GLN A 15 12.31 9.62 2.40
N LYS A 16 13.35 10.41 2.64
CA LYS A 16 14.77 10.03 2.51
C LYS A 16 15.56 10.66 3.66
N GLY A 17 16.67 10.07 4.02
CA GLY A 17 17.55 10.60 5.08
C GLY A 17 18.10 9.52 5.99
N ASP A 18 18.64 9.97 7.12
CA ASP A 18 19.15 9.09 8.16
C ASP A 18 18.02 8.55 9.02
N PHE A 19 18.24 7.42 9.67
CA PHE A 19 17.21 6.69 10.42
C PHE A 19 16.41 7.55 11.39
N GLU A 20 17.06 8.48 12.11
CA GLU A 20 16.42 9.36 13.10
C GLU A 20 15.40 10.34 12.50
N ASN A 21 15.58 10.69 11.24
CA ASN A 21 14.75 11.66 10.56
C ASN A 21 13.63 11.01 9.74
N LEU A 22 13.47 9.68 9.88
CA LEU A 22 12.48 8.92 9.13
C LEU A 22 11.31 8.55 10.03
N ASP A 23 10.12 8.59 9.46
CA ASP A 23 8.89 8.21 10.11
C ASP A 23 8.55 6.73 9.89
N GLU A 24 7.74 6.16 10.78
CA GLU A 24 7.13 4.86 10.59
C GLU A 24 5.94 4.93 9.62
N ALA A 25 5.48 3.79 9.13
CA ALA A 25 4.40 3.75 8.14
C ALA A 25 3.09 4.40 8.65
N LEU A 26 2.79 4.30 9.95
CA LEU A 26 1.61 4.92 10.54
C LEU A 26 1.64 6.45 10.44
N ALA A 27 2.78 7.05 10.76
CA ALA A 27 2.96 8.50 10.68
C ALA A 27 2.90 8.99 9.22
N LEU A 28 3.49 8.25 8.28
CA LEU A 28 3.40 8.56 6.86
C LEU A 28 1.96 8.49 6.33
N MET A 29 1.22 7.47 6.74
CA MET A 29 -0.19 7.34 6.39
C MET A 29 -1.04 8.48 6.96
N ASP A 30 -0.80 8.88 8.20
CA ASP A 30 -1.47 10.00 8.85
C ASP A 30 -1.18 11.32 8.14
N GLN A 31 0.08 11.57 7.79
CA GLN A 31 0.47 12.74 7.01
C GLN A 31 -0.20 12.75 5.64
N ALA A 32 -0.23 11.61 4.95
CA ALA A 32 -0.89 11.50 3.66
C ALA A 32 -2.39 11.85 3.74
N VAL A 33 -3.08 11.41 4.80
CA VAL A 33 -4.48 11.78 5.02
C VAL A 33 -4.64 13.28 5.23
N LYS A 34 -3.78 13.91 6.06
CA LYS A 34 -3.80 15.35 6.29
C LYS A 34 -3.60 16.15 5.00
N GLU A 35 -2.64 15.73 4.19
CA GLU A 35 -2.37 16.39 2.90
C GLU A 35 -3.52 16.19 1.90
N ALA A 36 -4.08 14.98 1.78
CA ALA A 36 -5.22 14.72 0.90
C ALA A 36 -6.47 15.52 1.33
N LEU A 37 -6.73 15.66 2.63
CA LEU A 37 -7.80 16.51 3.15
C LEU A 37 -7.53 18.00 2.83
N SER A 38 -6.29 18.44 2.89
CA SER A 38 -5.90 19.80 2.50
C SER A 38 -6.06 20.02 1.00
N ASP A 39 -5.66 19.05 0.19
CA ASP A 39 -5.78 19.09 -1.28
C ASP A 39 -7.25 19.19 -1.73
N SER A 40 -8.18 18.60 -0.97
CA SER A 40 -9.62 18.73 -1.24
C SER A 40 -10.14 20.15 -1.21
N GLY A 41 -9.41 21.09 -0.60
CA GLY A 41 -9.79 22.49 -0.46
C GLY A 41 -10.97 22.76 0.47
N ASN A 42 -11.55 21.74 1.11
CA ASN A 42 -12.72 21.89 1.97
C ASN A 42 -12.54 21.15 3.30
N LYS A 43 -12.44 21.93 4.39
CA LYS A 43 -12.26 21.38 5.76
C LYS A 43 -13.43 20.51 6.24
N LEU A 44 -14.62 20.68 5.67
CA LEU A 44 -15.80 19.90 6.05
C LEU A 44 -15.79 18.47 5.50
N VAL A 45 -14.91 18.15 4.56
CA VAL A 45 -14.81 16.80 3.99
C VAL A 45 -14.61 15.74 5.07
N LYS A 46 -13.80 16.03 6.09
CA LYS A 46 -13.54 15.11 7.20
C LYS A 46 -14.80 14.71 7.98
N ASP A 47 -15.85 15.55 7.99
CA ASP A 47 -17.10 15.27 8.69
C ASP A 47 -18.01 14.29 7.91
N HIS A 48 -17.65 13.99 6.67
CA HIS A 48 -18.41 13.15 5.76
C HIS A 48 -17.68 11.84 5.38
N ILE A 49 -16.52 11.58 6.00
CA ILE A 49 -15.80 10.31 5.78
C ILE A 49 -16.54 9.20 6.52
N ASP A 50 -17.06 8.23 5.77
CA ASP A 50 -17.83 7.11 6.29
C ASP A 50 -16.99 5.84 6.44
N GLU A 51 -15.90 5.73 5.66
CA GLU A 51 -15.01 4.57 5.72
C GLU A 51 -13.56 4.90 5.38
N ILE A 52 -12.65 4.06 5.93
CA ILE A 52 -11.22 4.05 5.60
C ILE A 52 -10.85 2.63 5.17
N ARG A 53 -10.26 2.49 3.99
CA ARG A 53 -9.85 1.22 3.40
C ARG A 53 -8.34 1.19 3.21
N ILE A 54 -7.68 0.19 3.82
CA ILE A 54 -6.23 0.10 3.86
C ILE A 54 -5.79 -1.29 3.37
N PRO A 55 -4.99 -1.39 2.29
CA PRO A 55 -4.33 -2.64 1.95
C PRO A 55 -3.27 -2.96 3.00
N LYS A 56 -3.26 -4.18 3.49
CA LYS A 56 -2.30 -4.65 4.49
C LYS A 56 -0.89 -4.57 3.93
N GLY A 57 -0.05 -3.80 4.60
CA GLY A 57 1.38 -3.72 4.35
C GLY A 57 2.20 -4.74 5.15
N PHE A 58 3.52 -4.57 5.16
CA PHE A 58 4.45 -5.39 5.96
C PHE A 58 4.51 -4.99 7.44
N TRP A 59 3.90 -3.87 7.81
CA TRP A 59 3.78 -3.39 9.17
C TRP A 59 2.85 -4.29 10.02
N ARG A 60 2.93 -4.15 11.35
CA ARG A 60 2.21 -4.98 12.33
C ARG A 60 1.00 -4.31 12.97
N TYR A 61 0.64 -3.09 12.57
CA TYR A 61 -0.53 -2.39 13.12
C TYR A 61 -1.79 -3.24 12.98
N ARG A 62 -2.65 -3.21 14.01
CA ARG A 62 -3.94 -3.90 13.98
C ARG A 62 -4.97 -3.08 13.20
N ASP A 63 -5.19 -1.82 13.62
CA ASP A 63 -6.09 -0.90 12.91
C ASP A 63 -5.50 0.51 12.82
N PRO A 64 -4.69 0.80 11.81
CA PRO A 64 -4.20 2.16 11.58
C PRO A 64 -5.32 3.13 11.18
N GLY A 65 -6.42 2.66 10.60
CA GLY A 65 -7.54 3.51 10.18
C GLY A 65 -8.23 4.20 11.35
N LYS A 66 -8.58 3.47 12.41
CA LYS A 66 -9.17 4.06 13.61
C LYS A 66 -8.21 5.01 14.31
N TRP A 67 -6.94 4.66 14.39
CA TRP A 67 -5.94 5.54 14.97
C TRP A 67 -5.86 6.87 14.21
N ILE A 68 -5.78 6.81 12.87
CA ILE A 68 -5.73 7.99 11.99
C ILE A 68 -7.01 8.83 12.15
N ALA A 69 -8.18 8.18 12.17
CA ALA A 69 -9.45 8.90 12.37
C ALA A 69 -9.49 9.68 13.68
N LYS A 70 -9.03 9.08 14.77
CA LYS A 70 -8.93 9.73 16.09
C LYS A 70 -7.89 10.86 16.08
N ASN A 71 -6.74 10.63 15.48
CA ASN A 71 -5.65 11.61 15.42
C ASN A 71 -5.99 12.84 14.57
N ASN A 72 -6.97 12.75 13.66
CA ASN A 72 -7.44 13.82 12.81
C ASN A 72 -8.80 14.40 13.24
N ASP A 73 -9.30 14.05 14.42
CA ASP A 73 -10.57 14.54 14.96
C ASP A 73 -11.74 14.36 13.98
N PHE A 74 -11.86 13.18 13.38
CA PHE A 74 -13.01 12.89 12.55
C PHE A 74 -14.27 12.86 13.42
N LYS A 75 -15.30 13.56 13.00
CA LYS A 75 -16.55 13.74 13.76
C LYS A 75 -17.21 12.41 14.11
N ASN A 76 -17.23 11.49 13.16
CA ASN A 76 -17.62 10.10 13.36
C ASN A 76 -16.43 9.22 13.07
N ILE A 77 -16.20 8.17 13.88
CA ILE A 77 -15.18 7.19 13.57
C ILE A 77 -15.65 6.39 12.35
N PRO A 78 -14.98 6.49 11.21
CA PRO A 78 -15.40 5.78 10.01
C PRO A 78 -15.21 4.26 10.18
N THR A 79 -15.99 3.49 9.42
CA THR A 79 -15.82 2.04 9.32
C THR A 79 -14.45 1.71 8.70
N THR A 80 -13.68 0.84 9.35
CA THR A 80 -12.33 0.51 8.90
C THR A 80 -12.25 -0.88 8.26
N TYR A 81 -11.59 -0.93 7.12
CA TYR A 81 -11.37 -2.14 6.33
C TYR A 81 -9.88 -2.37 6.14
N ILE A 82 -9.37 -3.51 6.56
CA ILE A 82 -8.02 -3.96 6.22
C ILE A 82 -8.14 -5.10 5.21
N THR A 83 -7.48 -4.95 4.08
CA THR A 83 -7.48 -5.97 3.03
C THR A 83 -6.10 -6.61 2.93
N LYS A 84 -5.99 -7.91 3.21
CA LYS A 84 -4.76 -8.67 3.03
C LYS A 84 -4.49 -8.83 1.53
N ILE A 85 -3.26 -8.54 1.12
CA ILE A 85 -2.69 -8.70 -0.22
C ILE A 85 -2.87 -7.48 -1.14
N GLY A 86 -1.72 -6.94 -1.57
CA GLY A 86 -1.59 -5.70 -2.36
C GLY A 86 -2.22 -5.69 -3.75
N VAL A 87 -2.49 -6.85 -4.35
CA VAL A 87 -3.13 -6.95 -5.67
C VAL A 87 -4.59 -6.48 -5.69
N LEU A 88 -5.19 -6.29 -4.53
CA LEU A 88 -6.59 -5.86 -4.38
C LEU A 88 -6.76 -4.35 -4.25
N GLN A 89 -5.72 -3.55 -4.43
CA GLN A 89 -5.81 -2.08 -4.27
C GLN A 89 -6.86 -1.48 -5.21
N GLN A 90 -6.89 -1.89 -6.47
CA GLN A 90 -7.90 -1.42 -7.42
C GLN A 90 -9.32 -1.82 -6.97
N ASN A 91 -9.48 -2.96 -6.33
CA ASN A 91 -10.78 -3.39 -5.82
C ASN A 91 -11.28 -2.47 -4.70
N LEU A 92 -10.39 -1.98 -3.82
CA LEU A 92 -10.77 -1.01 -2.78
C LEU A 92 -11.36 0.27 -3.38
N ILE A 93 -10.76 0.76 -4.48
CA ILE A 93 -11.26 1.92 -5.21
C ILE A 93 -12.62 1.60 -5.83
N ASN A 94 -12.73 0.47 -6.53
CA ASN A 94 -13.97 0.08 -7.20
C ASN A 94 -15.13 -0.09 -6.21
N GLU A 95 -14.90 -0.74 -5.07
CA GLU A 95 -15.91 -0.91 -4.03
C GLU A 95 -16.36 0.43 -3.44
N ALA A 96 -15.42 1.32 -3.12
CA ALA A 96 -15.75 2.66 -2.62
C ALA A 96 -16.60 3.44 -3.65
N CYS A 97 -16.21 3.43 -4.93
CA CYS A 97 -16.96 4.07 -6.00
C CYS A 97 -18.39 3.52 -6.09
N LEU A 98 -18.55 2.19 -6.09
CA LEU A 98 -19.85 1.55 -6.18
C LEU A 98 -20.76 1.90 -4.97
N ARG A 99 -20.20 1.97 -3.77
CA ARG A 99 -20.96 2.34 -2.58
C ARG A 99 -21.40 3.80 -2.57
N ILE A 100 -20.53 4.70 -3.05
CA ILE A 100 -20.86 6.12 -3.24
C ILE A 100 -21.97 6.26 -4.30
N GLU A 101 -21.86 5.58 -5.42
CA GLU A 101 -22.86 5.62 -6.51
C GLU A 101 -24.23 5.08 -6.08
N LYS A 102 -24.25 4.09 -5.17
CA LYS A 102 -25.47 3.57 -4.55
C LYS A 102 -26.04 4.48 -3.45
N GLY A 103 -25.28 5.46 -2.99
CA GLY A 103 -25.66 6.33 -1.88
C GLY A 103 -25.55 5.65 -0.50
N GLU A 104 -24.77 4.59 -0.39
CA GLU A 104 -24.51 3.88 0.87
C GLU A 104 -23.54 4.66 1.77
N ILE A 105 -22.65 5.42 1.17
CA ILE A 105 -21.64 6.27 1.83
C ILE A 105 -21.49 7.58 1.07
N ASN A 106 -21.02 8.62 1.78
CA ASN A 106 -20.72 9.94 1.20
C ASN A 106 -19.28 10.03 0.70
N ALA A 107 -18.33 9.60 1.52
CA ALA A 107 -16.93 9.63 1.19
C ALA A 107 -16.14 8.46 1.80
N SER A 108 -15.09 8.05 1.11
CA SER A 108 -14.17 6.99 1.51
C SER A 108 -12.73 7.48 1.39
N ILE A 109 -11.90 7.16 2.38
CA ILE A 109 -10.44 7.27 2.28
C ILE A 109 -9.89 5.91 1.85
N ILE A 110 -9.09 5.92 0.79
CA ILE A 110 -8.30 4.76 0.37
C ILE A 110 -6.84 5.12 0.60
N LEU A 111 -6.22 4.40 1.51
CA LEU A 111 -4.95 4.77 2.09
C LEU A 111 -4.02 3.55 2.13
N GLY A 112 -2.75 3.76 1.85
CA GLY A 112 -1.71 2.75 2.05
C GLY A 112 -0.38 3.42 2.36
N GLY A 113 0.52 2.70 2.99
CA GLY A 113 1.85 3.22 3.33
C GLY A 113 2.80 2.14 3.79
N GLU A 114 4.08 2.36 3.50
CA GLU A 114 5.19 1.50 3.90
C GLU A 114 6.38 2.35 4.34
N ALA A 115 7.09 1.91 5.38
CA ALA A 115 8.33 2.53 5.83
C ALA A 115 9.55 1.65 5.55
N ARG A 116 9.60 1.00 4.36
CA ARG A 116 10.69 0.07 3.99
C ARG A 116 12.06 0.74 3.98
N TYR A 117 12.12 2.01 3.61
CA TYR A 117 13.38 2.76 3.65
C TYR A 117 13.87 2.94 5.09
N LYS A 118 13.01 3.27 6.05
CA LYS A 118 13.39 3.32 7.48
C LYS A 118 13.85 1.96 7.99
N GLN A 119 13.14 0.88 7.64
CA GLN A 119 13.54 -0.49 7.98
C GLN A 119 14.92 -0.83 7.40
N LEU A 120 15.19 -0.47 6.15
CA LEU A 120 16.52 -0.66 5.53
C LEU A 120 17.60 0.14 6.27
N ARG A 121 17.33 1.41 6.59
CA ARG A 121 18.26 2.25 7.34
C ARG A 121 18.54 1.69 8.72
N SER A 122 17.55 1.14 9.41
CA SER A 122 17.75 0.50 10.72
C SER A 122 18.77 -0.64 10.65
N VAL A 123 18.71 -1.44 9.60
CA VAL A 123 19.68 -2.55 9.40
C VAL A 123 21.07 -1.99 9.08
N ILE A 124 21.18 -1.01 8.20
CA ILE A 124 22.47 -0.41 7.80
C ILE A 124 23.14 0.28 8.98
N GLU A 125 22.37 1.05 9.75
CA GLU A 125 22.87 1.82 10.89
C GLU A 125 22.89 1.03 12.22
N LYS A 126 22.47 -0.25 12.18
CA LYS A 126 22.38 -1.13 13.37
C LYS A 126 21.53 -0.53 14.49
N LYS A 127 20.39 0.05 14.13
CA LYS A 127 19.43 0.65 15.05
C LYS A 127 18.19 -0.22 15.18
N GLU A 128 17.53 -0.15 16.32
CA GLU A 128 16.28 -0.86 16.54
C GLU A 128 15.13 -0.13 15.84
N TYR A 129 14.29 -0.89 15.13
CA TYR A 129 13.09 -0.39 14.47
C TYR A 129 11.85 -0.83 15.26
N PHE A 130 11.10 0.15 15.72
CA PHE A 130 9.85 -0.06 16.44
C PHE A 130 8.68 0.48 15.63
N GLU A 131 7.54 -0.14 15.81
CA GLU A 131 6.25 0.32 15.30
C GLU A 131 5.33 0.61 16.47
N THR A 132 4.52 1.65 16.36
CA THR A 132 3.48 1.97 17.34
C THR A 132 2.56 0.76 17.55
N GLN A 133 2.33 0.40 18.80
CA GLN A 133 1.40 -0.69 19.12
C GLN A 133 -0.03 -0.17 19.09
N LEU A 134 -0.88 -0.84 18.33
CA LEU A 134 -2.31 -0.55 18.22
C LEU A 134 -3.10 -1.75 18.72
N ASP A 135 -3.98 -1.51 19.70
CA ASP A 135 -4.76 -2.58 20.35
C ASP A 135 -6.11 -2.85 19.67
N GLU A 136 -6.65 -1.85 18.96
CA GLU A 136 -7.96 -1.97 18.31
C GLU A 136 -7.88 -2.80 17.03
N ASN A 137 -8.94 -3.57 16.78
CA ASN A 137 -9.09 -4.31 15.53
C ASN A 137 -9.89 -3.49 14.52
N PRO A 138 -9.64 -3.67 13.21
CA PRO A 138 -10.50 -3.12 12.18
C PRO A 138 -11.91 -3.71 12.26
N ASP A 139 -12.89 -2.96 11.77
CA ASP A 139 -14.27 -3.45 11.72
C ASP A 139 -14.39 -4.63 10.75
N PHE A 140 -13.61 -4.58 9.66
CA PHE A 140 -13.55 -5.67 8.69
C PHE A 140 -12.11 -6.00 8.31
N TYR A 141 -11.77 -7.28 8.38
CA TYR A 141 -10.52 -7.82 7.87
C TYR A 141 -10.82 -8.73 6.68
N ILE A 142 -10.52 -8.23 5.48
CA ILE A 142 -10.80 -8.91 4.21
C ILE A 142 -9.55 -9.68 3.77
N LYS A 143 -9.71 -10.96 3.52
CA LYS A 143 -8.67 -11.83 2.94
C LYS A 143 -9.25 -12.65 1.80
N ALA A 144 -8.39 -13.10 0.91
CA ALA A 144 -8.79 -14.06 -0.12
C ALA A 144 -9.33 -15.34 0.54
N LYS A 145 -10.28 -15.99 -0.12
CA LYS A 145 -10.83 -17.27 0.36
C LYS A 145 -9.80 -18.39 0.27
N GLU A 146 -8.96 -18.33 -0.74
CA GLU A 146 -7.89 -19.27 -1.02
C GLU A 146 -6.57 -18.52 -1.10
N ASP A 147 -5.47 -19.19 -0.84
CA ASP A 147 -4.14 -18.62 -1.05
C ASP A 147 -3.89 -18.44 -2.56
N LEU A 148 -3.07 -17.43 -2.90
CA LEU A 148 -2.76 -17.10 -4.31
C LEU A 148 -1.80 -18.11 -4.97
N TYR A 149 -1.23 -18.99 -4.20
CA TYR A 149 -0.28 -20.01 -4.63
C TYR A 149 -0.51 -21.28 -3.84
N GLY A 150 -0.25 -22.43 -4.48
CA GLY A 150 -0.28 -23.74 -3.85
C GLY A 150 1.04 -24.09 -3.18
N ASP A 151 1.04 -25.18 -2.42
CA ASP A 151 2.24 -25.67 -1.72
C ASP A 151 3.37 -26.01 -2.69
N GLU A 152 3.06 -26.56 -3.86
CA GLU A 152 4.02 -26.90 -4.89
C GLU A 152 4.69 -25.64 -5.46
N GLU A 153 3.91 -24.60 -5.78
CA GLU A 153 4.44 -23.32 -6.25
C GLU A 153 5.33 -22.68 -5.18
N LEU A 154 4.91 -22.75 -3.91
CA LEU A 154 5.67 -22.21 -2.79
C LEU A 154 7.01 -22.95 -2.62
N ALA A 155 7.03 -24.27 -2.78
CA ALA A 155 8.23 -25.08 -2.68
C ALA A 155 9.23 -24.80 -3.80
N GLU A 156 8.75 -24.62 -5.05
CA GLU A 156 9.59 -24.43 -6.23
C GLU A 156 10.02 -22.98 -6.46
N LEU A 157 9.08 -22.03 -6.29
CA LEU A 157 9.30 -20.61 -6.58
C LEU A 157 9.55 -19.78 -5.32
N GLY A 158 9.16 -20.27 -4.17
CA GLY A 158 9.17 -19.53 -2.91
C GLY A 158 8.09 -18.46 -2.85
N ALA A 159 7.93 -17.85 -1.68
CA ALA A 159 6.96 -16.77 -1.43
C ALA A 159 7.43 -15.40 -1.93
N MET A 160 8.63 -15.28 -2.48
CA MET A 160 9.24 -14.04 -2.90
C MET A 160 9.14 -13.86 -4.40
N ALA A 161 9.02 -12.61 -4.83
CA ALA A 161 8.91 -12.22 -6.24
C ALA A 161 10.05 -12.75 -7.13
N VAL A 162 11.22 -13.05 -6.56
CA VAL A 162 12.40 -13.54 -7.26
C VAL A 162 12.12 -14.79 -8.10
N GLY A 163 11.41 -15.78 -7.53
CA GLY A 163 11.08 -17.01 -8.24
C GLY A 163 10.18 -16.77 -9.46
N TYR A 164 9.18 -15.91 -9.29
CA TYR A 164 8.28 -15.55 -10.39
C TYR A 164 8.99 -14.76 -11.49
N TYR A 165 9.84 -13.80 -11.12
CA TYR A 165 10.66 -13.07 -12.11
C TYR A 165 11.61 -14.00 -12.87
N ALA A 166 12.28 -14.94 -12.19
CA ALA A 166 13.15 -15.89 -12.83
C ALA A 166 12.40 -16.77 -13.88
N THR A 167 11.17 -17.15 -13.55
CA THR A 167 10.30 -17.91 -14.47
C THR A 167 9.90 -17.06 -15.67
N MET A 168 9.47 -15.81 -15.44
CA MET A 168 9.10 -14.89 -16.50
C MET A 168 10.28 -14.57 -17.42
N GLU A 169 11.45 -14.27 -16.88
CA GLU A 169 12.67 -14.01 -17.65
C GLU A 169 13.09 -15.23 -18.48
N THR A 170 12.95 -16.44 -17.94
CA THR A 170 13.21 -17.66 -18.68
C THR A 170 12.25 -17.84 -19.86
N ALA A 171 10.96 -17.52 -19.67
CA ALA A 171 9.96 -17.59 -20.73
C ALA A 171 10.21 -16.53 -21.82
N ILE A 172 10.53 -15.29 -21.43
CA ILE A 172 10.86 -14.19 -22.36
C ILE A 172 12.10 -14.58 -23.19
N ARG A 173 13.18 -15.01 -22.53
CA ARG A 173 14.40 -15.45 -23.20
C ARG A 173 14.12 -16.54 -24.27
N LYS A 174 13.30 -17.53 -23.89
CA LYS A 174 12.92 -18.60 -24.83
C LYS A 174 12.10 -18.08 -25.99
N TYR A 175 11.18 -17.18 -25.74
CA TYR A 175 10.32 -16.56 -26.76
C TYR A 175 11.16 -15.74 -27.76
N ASP A 176 12.12 -14.95 -27.26
CA ASP A 176 13.03 -14.14 -28.07
C ASP A 176 14.11 -14.97 -28.78
N GLY A 177 14.26 -16.26 -28.43
CA GLY A 177 15.28 -17.14 -29.00
C GLY A 177 16.72 -16.80 -28.53
N GLU A 178 16.86 -16.05 -27.46
CA GLU A 178 18.14 -15.61 -26.93
C GLU A 178 18.89 -16.74 -26.21
N LYS A 179 20.22 -16.76 -26.36
CA LYS A 179 21.08 -17.63 -25.54
C LYS A 179 21.15 -17.10 -24.11
N ILE A 180 21.49 -17.98 -23.15
CA ILE A 180 21.56 -17.61 -21.73
C ILE A 180 22.54 -16.45 -21.52
N GLU A 181 23.72 -16.49 -22.12
CA GLU A 181 24.75 -15.45 -21.98
C GLU A 181 24.30 -14.09 -22.55
N GLU A 182 23.62 -14.12 -23.69
CA GLU A 182 23.07 -12.92 -24.33
C GLU A 182 22.01 -12.27 -23.45
N HIS A 183 21.10 -13.08 -22.89
CA HIS A 183 20.05 -12.63 -22.01
C HIS A 183 20.60 -12.08 -20.69
N GLN A 184 21.58 -12.76 -20.08
CA GLN A 184 22.26 -12.28 -18.88
C GLN A 184 22.91 -10.91 -19.09
N ASN A 185 23.60 -10.73 -20.21
CA ASN A 185 24.21 -9.43 -20.55
C ASN A 185 23.15 -8.34 -20.70
N LYS A 186 22.02 -8.64 -21.35
CA LYS A 186 20.89 -7.72 -21.49
C LYS A 186 20.32 -7.30 -20.13
N ILE A 187 20.10 -8.25 -19.22
CA ILE A 187 19.62 -7.97 -17.86
C ILE A 187 20.64 -7.14 -17.08
N CYS A 188 21.94 -7.47 -17.17
CA CYS A 188 22.98 -6.68 -16.51
C CYS A 188 23.01 -5.22 -16.99
N LEU A 189 22.84 -4.98 -18.29
CA LEU A 189 22.74 -3.63 -18.84
C LEU A 189 21.53 -2.87 -18.32
N LEU A 190 20.36 -3.52 -18.22
CA LEU A 190 19.15 -2.91 -17.65
C LEU A 190 19.33 -2.55 -16.17
N TYR A 191 19.99 -3.43 -15.41
CA TYR A 191 20.24 -3.20 -13.98
C TYR A 191 21.25 -2.09 -13.71
N THR A 192 22.25 -1.93 -14.58
CA THR A 192 23.32 -0.93 -14.45
C THR A 192 23.00 0.40 -15.15
N SER A 193 21.94 0.46 -15.93
CA SER A 193 21.51 1.70 -16.57
C SER A 193 20.97 2.69 -15.52
N PRO A 194 21.32 4.00 -15.62
CA PRO A 194 20.74 5.02 -14.76
C PRO A 194 19.21 5.01 -14.88
N SER A 195 18.53 4.99 -13.75
CA SER A 195 17.09 5.13 -13.75
C SER A 195 16.70 6.55 -14.15
N PRO A 196 15.64 6.76 -14.96
CA PRO A 196 15.11 8.11 -15.22
C PRO A 196 14.63 8.84 -13.95
N ARG A 197 14.65 8.14 -12.80
CA ARG A 197 14.24 8.67 -11.49
C ARG A 197 15.42 9.05 -10.59
N ASP A 198 16.65 8.80 -11.02
CA ASP A 198 17.89 9.21 -10.36
C ASP A 198 18.32 10.58 -10.89
#